data_3bd38829eb434f7b3a25ee5c05f964ad
#
_entry.id   3bd38829eb434f7b3a25ee5c05f964ad
#
_cell.length_a   1.000
_cell.length_b   1.000
_cell.length_c   1.000
_cell.angle_alpha   90.00
_cell.angle_beta   90.00
_cell.angle_gamma   90.00
#
_symmetry.space_group_name_H-M   'P 1'
#
loop_
_entity.id
_entity.type
_entity.pdbx_description
1 polymer ?
#
loop_
_entity_poly.entity_id
_entity_poly.type
_entity_poly.pdbx_seq_one_letter_code
_entity_poly.pdbx_strand_id
1 'polypeptide(L)'
;SPEAVRGTTSPIPLAHIAAEDALMESGMGWTIVRPNFFMQNVIGYGAAAKETGKISLPMGKGTAALTDSNDVGAFIAEVLTTDGHLSKSYDFSGPELLNFDQIAQCFGEVLGRDVVYENCDPGEYKKAISQFFRSDWHSDAVARLFAEIADGTTPGEVNDIFQKVVGREPMSFTEFLRQHL
;
A
#
# COMPACT_ATOMS: atom_id res chain seq x y z
N SER A 1 -2.47 6.93 -9.50
CA SER A 1 -3.49 7.58 -10.34
C SER A 1 -4.26 6.52 -11.13
N PRO A 2 -5.53 6.75 -11.48
CA PRO A 2 -6.33 5.81 -12.27
C PRO A 2 -5.68 5.41 -13.59
N GLU A 3 -4.86 6.27 -14.16
CA GLU A 3 -4.15 6.03 -15.42
C GLU A 3 -2.93 5.11 -15.24
N ALA A 4 -2.22 5.21 -14.13
CA ALA A 4 -1.15 4.28 -13.79
C ALA A 4 -1.69 2.87 -13.53
N VAL A 5 -2.89 2.77 -12.94
CA VAL A 5 -3.56 1.49 -12.70
C VAL A 5 -4.09 0.86 -13.99
N ARG A 6 -4.49 1.64 -15.01
CA ARG A 6 -4.99 1.14 -16.31
C ARG A 6 -3.92 0.45 -17.17
N GLY A 7 -2.63 0.67 -16.88
CA GLY A 7 -1.51 -0.04 -17.52
C GLY A 7 -1.10 -1.33 -16.82
N THR A 8 -1.72 -1.65 -15.68
CA THR A 8 -1.36 -2.83 -14.87
C THR A 8 -1.70 -4.14 -15.58
N THR A 9 -0.86 -5.14 -15.37
CA THR A 9 -1.14 -6.54 -15.72
C THR A 9 -1.44 -7.38 -14.47
N SER A 10 -1.33 -6.77 -13.28
CA SER A 10 -1.60 -7.45 -12.01
C SER A 10 -3.11 -7.73 -11.85
N PRO A 11 -3.49 -8.96 -11.49
CA PRO A 11 -4.89 -9.32 -11.31
C PRO A 11 -5.60 -8.55 -10.19
N ILE A 12 -4.88 -8.07 -9.16
CA ILE A 12 -5.48 -7.34 -8.04
C ILE A 12 -6.03 -5.99 -8.49
N PRO A 13 -5.23 -5.07 -9.08
CA PRO A 13 -5.77 -3.82 -9.61
C PRO A 13 -6.83 -4.03 -10.69
N LEU A 14 -6.68 -5.03 -11.57
CA LEU A 14 -7.67 -5.32 -12.61
C LEU A 14 -9.04 -5.70 -12.03
N ALA A 15 -9.08 -6.46 -10.92
CA ALA A 15 -10.32 -6.79 -10.24
C ALA A 15 -10.99 -5.55 -9.63
N HIS A 16 -10.20 -4.62 -9.08
CA HIS A 16 -10.72 -3.33 -8.58
C HIS A 16 -11.30 -2.48 -9.70
N ILE A 17 -10.60 -2.36 -10.84
CA ILE A 17 -11.10 -1.62 -12.00
C ILE A 17 -12.46 -2.17 -12.47
N ALA A 18 -12.57 -3.48 -12.61
CA ALA A 18 -13.82 -4.12 -13.03
C ALA A 18 -14.98 -3.86 -12.04
N ALA A 19 -14.70 -3.86 -10.73
CA ALA A 19 -15.68 -3.55 -9.71
C ALA A 19 -16.11 -2.07 -9.73
N GLU A 20 -15.17 -1.16 -9.96
CA GLU A 20 -15.43 0.28 -10.09
C GLU A 20 -16.27 0.59 -11.33
N ASP A 21 -15.93 0.00 -12.49
CA ASP A 21 -16.68 0.17 -13.73
C ASP A 21 -18.13 -0.33 -13.54
N ALA A 22 -18.32 -1.51 -12.96
CA ALA A 22 -19.65 -2.04 -12.66
C ALA A 22 -20.45 -1.16 -11.70
N LEU A 23 -19.80 -0.57 -10.69
CA LEU A 23 -20.45 0.38 -9.76
C LEU A 23 -20.86 1.67 -10.47
N MET A 24 -19.99 2.24 -11.29
CA MET A 24 -20.29 3.47 -12.04
C MET A 24 -21.42 3.27 -13.05
N GLU A 25 -21.52 2.10 -13.66
CA GLU A 25 -22.58 1.75 -14.62
C GLU A 25 -23.90 1.34 -13.97
N SER A 26 -23.92 1.06 -12.67
CA SER A 26 -25.10 0.52 -11.96
C SER A 26 -26.27 1.51 -11.82
N GLY A 27 -26.05 2.81 -12.02
CA GLY A 27 -27.01 3.87 -11.75
C GLY A 27 -27.18 4.21 -10.26
N MET A 28 -26.47 3.57 -9.35
CA MET A 28 -26.44 3.91 -7.93
C MET A 28 -25.59 5.17 -7.68
N GLY A 29 -25.84 5.86 -6.56
CA GLY A 29 -24.89 6.85 -6.06
C GLY A 29 -23.61 6.15 -5.59
N TRP A 30 -22.43 6.67 -5.98
CA TRP A 30 -21.17 6.05 -5.65
C TRP A 30 -20.09 7.06 -5.24
N THR A 31 -19.16 6.59 -4.46
CA THR A 31 -17.88 7.22 -4.18
C THR A 31 -16.80 6.13 -4.15
N ILE A 32 -15.71 6.34 -4.86
CA ILE A 32 -14.60 5.41 -4.95
C ILE A 32 -13.43 5.95 -4.14
N VAL A 33 -12.91 5.13 -3.24
CA VAL A 33 -11.76 5.46 -2.39
C VAL A 33 -10.63 4.49 -2.70
N ARG A 34 -9.49 5.00 -3.17
CA ARG A 34 -8.31 4.22 -3.56
C ARG A 34 -7.12 4.63 -2.69
N PRO A 35 -6.93 3.99 -1.52
CA PRO A 35 -5.73 4.21 -0.72
C PRO A 35 -4.51 3.60 -1.39
N ASN A 36 -3.33 4.16 -1.12
CA ASN A 36 -2.06 3.60 -1.55
C ASN A 36 -1.72 2.34 -0.71
N PHE A 37 -0.52 1.80 -0.87
CA PHE A 37 -0.06 0.57 -0.25
C PHE A 37 -0.20 0.60 1.29
N PHE A 38 -0.81 -0.42 1.90
CA PHE A 38 -1.08 -0.41 3.33
C PHE A 38 0.15 -0.66 4.19
N MET A 39 0.32 0.16 5.24
CA MET A 39 1.32 -0.03 6.29
C MET A 39 1.22 -1.39 6.95
N GLN A 40 0.00 -1.92 7.10
CA GLN A 40 -0.29 -3.24 7.67
C GLN A 40 0.34 -4.39 6.88
N ASN A 41 0.56 -4.23 5.58
CA ASN A 41 1.26 -5.22 4.77
C ASN A 41 2.76 -5.28 5.09
N VAL A 42 3.31 -4.19 5.62
CA VAL A 42 4.76 -4.07 5.88
C VAL A 42 5.10 -4.45 7.32
N ILE A 43 4.20 -4.24 8.28
CA ILE A 43 4.46 -4.54 9.70
C ILE A 43 4.78 -6.01 9.96
N GLY A 44 4.27 -6.92 9.11
CA GLY A 44 4.55 -8.35 9.20
C GLY A 44 6.05 -8.69 9.13
N TYR A 45 6.87 -7.80 8.57
CA TYR A 45 8.33 -7.95 8.50
C TYR A 45 9.04 -7.48 9.78
N GLY A 46 8.33 -6.87 10.72
CA GLY A 46 8.89 -6.37 11.98
C GLY A 46 9.55 -7.46 12.83
N ALA A 47 8.99 -8.66 12.86
CA ALA A 47 9.59 -9.80 13.58
C ALA A 47 10.95 -10.20 12.96
N ALA A 48 11.03 -10.32 11.63
CA ALA A 48 12.27 -10.60 10.94
C ALA A 48 13.29 -9.47 11.12
N ALA A 49 12.87 -8.21 11.01
CA ALA A 49 13.70 -7.05 11.26
C ALA A 49 14.28 -7.05 12.69
N LYS A 50 13.46 -7.40 13.69
CA LYS A 50 13.86 -7.51 15.08
C LYS A 50 14.85 -8.66 15.33
N GLU A 51 14.66 -9.80 14.69
CA GLU A 51 15.50 -11.00 14.89
C GLU A 51 16.79 -10.93 14.08
N THR A 52 16.69 -10.62 12.79
CA THR A 52 17.81 -10.75 11.83
C THR A 52 18.46 -9.41 11.46
N GLY A 53 17.83 -8.27 11.74
CA GLY A 53 18.26 -6.96 11.24
C GLY A 53 18.00 -6.78 9.73
N LYS A 54 17.09 -7.57 9.14
CA LYS A 54 16.84 -7.53 7.70
C LYS A 54 15.35 -7.51 7.37
N ILE A 55 15.03 -6.83 6.27
CA ILE A 55 13.73 -6.91 5.59
C ILE A 55 14.00 -7.38 4.17
N SER A 56 13.48 -8.55 3.79
CA SER A 56 13.72 -9.16 2.49
C SER A 56 12.43 -9.14 1.66
N LEU A 57 12.44 -8.35 0.57
CA LEU A 57 11.32 -8.15 -0.36
C LEU A 57 11.83 -7.95 -1.78
N PRO A 58 11.11 -8.41 -2.83
CA PRO A 58 11.52 -8.25 -4.22
C PRO A 58 11.05 -6.90 -4.79
N MET A 59 11.33 -5.80 -4.10
CA MET A 59 10.82 -4.47 -4.44
C MET A 59 11.81 -3.60 -5.23
N GLY A 60 13.02 -4.14 -5.52
CA GLY A 60 14.02 -3.43 -6.31
C GLY A 60 14.31 -2.03 -5.78
N LYS A 61 14.12 -1.03 -6.64
CA LYS A 61 14.21 0.40 -6.33
C LYS A 61 12.84 1.08 -6.23
N GLY A 62 11.78 0.29 -6.14
CA GLY A 62 10.40 0.80 -6.04
C GLY A 62 10.19 1.68 -4.82
N THR A 63 9.16 2.51 -4.91
CA THR A 63 8.73 3.41 -3.84
C THR A 63 7.28 3.17 -3.49
N ALA A 64 6.89 3.46 -2.26
CA ALA A 64 5.51 3.38 -1.80
C ALA A 64 5.16 4.60 -0.94
N ALA A 65 3.96 5.13 -1.11
CA ALA A 65 3.37 6.13 -0.23
C ALA A 65 2.42 5.43 0.74
N LEU A 66 2.99 4.83 1.78
CA LEU A 66 2.31 3.92 2.70
C LEU A 66 1.14 4.59 3.43
N THR A 67 0.00 3.91 3.49
CA THR A 67 -1.24 4.42 4.09
C THR A 67 -1.68 3.52 5.25
N ASP A 68 -2.01 4.09 6.40
CA ASP A 68 -2.58 3.35 7.52
C ASP A 68 -4.07 3.01 7.27
N SER A 69 -4.49 1.80 7.60
CA SER A 69 -5.89 1.37 7.49
C SER A 69 -6.84 2.15 8.40
N ASN A 70 -6.37 2.71 9.52
CA ASN A 70 -7.17 3.60 10.36
C ASN A 70 -7.45 4.94 9.67
N ASP A 71 -6.48 5.45 8.89
CA ASP A 71 -6.68 6.63 8.06
C ASP A 71 -7.68 6.35 6.94
N VAL A 72 -7.66 5.16 6.35
CA VAL A 72 -8.69 4.74 5.38
C VAL A 72 -10.07 4.75 6.04
N GLY A 73 -10.18 4.22 7.26
CA GLY A 73 -11.42 4.24 8.04
C GLY A 73 -11.91 5.66 8.33
N ALA A 74 -11.02 6.57 8.73
CA ALA A 74 -11.35 7.98 8.97
C ALA A 74 -11.81 8.68 7.68
N PHE A 75 -11.13 8.43 6.55
CA PHE A 75 -11.50 8.98 5.25
C PHE A 75 -12.89 8.51 4.81
N ILE A 76 -13.17 7.21 4.95
CA ILE A 76 -14.50 6.64 4.62
C ILE A 76 -15.59 7.23 5.52
N ALA A 77 -15.31 7.40 6.82
CA ALA A 77 -16.27 8.01 7.76
C ALA A 77 -16.62 9.44 7.34
N GLU A 78 -15.62 10.26 6.96
CA GLU A 78 -15.86 11.62 6.47
C GLU A 78 -16.70 11.63 5.20
N VAL A 79 -16.36 10.78 4.22
CA VAL A 79 -17.11 10.65 2.96
C VAL A 79 -18.58 10.24 3.18
N LEU A 80 -18.86 9.42 4.20
CA LEU A 80 -20.21 8.92 4.49
C LEU A 80 -21.05 9.92 5.32
N THR A 81 -20.41 10.85 6.02
CA THR A 81 -21.10 11.75 6.98
C THR A 81 -21.16 13.21 6.53
N THR A 82 -20.46 13.54 5.44
CA THR A 82 -20.45 14.89 4.87
C THR A 82 -20.97 14.91 3.42
N ASP A 83 -21.37 16.07 2.96
CA ASP A 83 -21.90 16.25 1.61
C ASP A 83 -20.80 16.46 0.57
N GLY A 84 -21.14 16.27 -0.69
CA GLY A 84 -20.29 16.65 -1.82
C GLY A 84 -19.34 15.55 -2.32
N HIS A 85 -19.53 14.30 -1.90
CA HIS A 85 -18.68 13.16 -2.28
C HIS A 85 -19.28 12.27 -3.37
N LEU A 86 -20.53 12.49 -3.73
CA LEU A 86 -21.24 11.70 -4.75
C LEU A 86 -20.55 11.82 -6.12
N SER A 87 -20.41 10.69 -6.79
CA SER A 87 -19.77 10.54 -8.11
C SER A 87 -18.32 11.04 -8.13
N LYS A 88 -17.59 10.84 -7.04
CA LYS A 88 -16.18 11.20 -6.93
C LYS A 88 -15.29 9.98 -6.69
N SER A 89 -14.09 10.03 -7.23
CA SER A 89 -12.99 9.10 -6.95
C SER A 89 -11.88 9.84 -6.22
N TYR A 90 -11.33 9.19 -5.20
CA TYR A 90 -10.27 9.71 -4.36
C TYR A 90 -9.10 8.74 -4.33
N ASP A 91 -7.97 9.15 -4.91
CA ASP A 91 -6.70 8.46 -4.75
C ASP A 91 -5.93 9.19 -3.65
N PHE A 92 -5.74 8.59 -2.48
CA PHE A 92 -4.98 9.23 -1.41
C PHE A 92 -3.82 8.37 -0.91
N SER A 93 -2.83 9.04 -0.35
CA SER A 93 -1.59 8.47 0.11
C SER A 93 -1.33 8.80 1.58
N GLY A 94 -0.36 8.09 2.18
CA GLY A 94 0.31 8.57 3.37
C GLY A 94 1.17 9.80 3.08
N PRO A 95 1.81 10.37 4.11
CA PRO A 95 2.50 11.66 4.00
C PRO A 95 3.88 11.58 3.32
N GLU A 96 4.41 10.39 3.08
CA GLU A 96 5.80 10.17 2.70
C GLU A 96 5.90 9.20 1.53
N LEU A 97 6.78 9.51 0.57
CA LEU A 97 7.19 8.57 -0.48
C LEU A 97 8.49 7.91 -0.06
N LEU A 98 8.44 6.63 0.32
CA LEU A 98 9.56 5.88 0.84
C LEU A 98 10.00 4.78 -0.13
N ASN A 99 11.31 4.65 -0.36
CA ASN A 99 11.88 3.43 -0.92
C ASN A 99 12.08 2.38 0.19
N PHE A 100 12.42 1.16 -0.17
CA PHE A 100 12.50 0.08 0.80
C PHE A 100 13.74 0.14 1.71
N ASP A 101 14.80 0.86 1.31
CA ASP A 101 15.92 1.20 2.21
C ASP A 101 15.45 2.17 3.31
N GLN A 102 14.67 3.19 2.95
CA GLN A 102 14.08 4.12 3.91
C GLN A 102 13.07 3.44 4.84
N ILE A 103 12.25 2.52 4.31
CA ILE A 103 11.36 1.68 5.12
C ILE A 103 12.16 0.87 6.15
N ALA A 104 13.28 0.25 5.75
CA ALA A 104 14.18 -0.46 6.67
C ALA A 104 14.79 0.48 7.73
N GLN A 105 15.16 1.70 7.35
CA GLN A 105 15.63 2.72 8.29
C GLN A 105 14.57 3.09 9.35
N CYS A 106 13.30 3.23 8.95
CA CYS A 106 12.20 3.47 9.90
C CYS A 106 12.07 2.33 10.93
N PHE A 107 12.20 1.07 10.48
CA PHE A 107 12.25 -0.07 11.41
C PHE A 107 13.46 0.01 12.35
N GLY A 108 14.63 0.35 11.82
CA GLY A 108 15.86 0.52 12.59
C GLY A 108 15.73 1.57 13.68
N GLU A 109 15.15 2.73 13.34
CA GLU A 109 14.88 3.82 14.28
C GLU A 109 14.00 3.35 15.46
N VAL A 110 12.91 2.66 15.16
CA VAL A 110 11.95 2.22 16.20
C VAL A 110 12.48 1.05 17.02
N LEU A 111 13.21 0.12 16.39
CA LEU A 111 13.78 -1.05 17.06
C LEU A 111 15.10 -0.76 17.80
N GLY A 112 15.68 0.43 17.61
CA GLY A 112 16.96 0.81 18.22
C GLY A 112 18.16 -0.03 17.75
N ARG A 113 18.15 -0.50 16.50
CA ARG A 113 19.21 -1.32 15.88
C ARG A 113 19.28 -1.09 14.38
N ASP A 114 20.39 -1.46 13.76
CA ASP A 114 20.50 -1.43 12.31
C ASP A 114 19.58 -2.45 11.66
N VAL A 115 18.76 -1.99 10.72
CA VAL A 115 17.93 -2.82 9.84
C VAL A 115 18.24 -2.46 8.40
N VAL A 116 18.47 -3.46 7.57
CA VAL A 116 18.81 -3.29 6.15
C VAL A 116 17.75 -3.93 5.27
N TYR A 117 17.49 -3.29 4.14
CA TYR A 117 16.67 -3.87 3.09
C TYR A 117 17.52 -4.81 2.22
N GLU A 118 17.00 -5.98 1.93
CA GLU A 118 17.58 -6.96 1.03
C GLU A 118 16.62 -7.26 -0.12
N ASN A 119 17.01 -6.87 -1.33
CA ASN A 119 16.22 -7.20 -2.51
C ASN A 119 16.38 -8.68 -2.84
N CYS A 120 15.35 -9.49 -2.57
CA CYS A 120 15.39 -10.93 -2.78
C CYS A 120 14.91 -11.32 -4.20
N ASP A 121 15.15 -12.58 -4.57
CA ASP A 121 14.63 -13.15 -5.83
C ASP A 121 13.10 -13.24 -5.79
N PRO A 122 12.38 -12.71 -6.82
CA PRO A 122 10.92 -12.75 -6.86
C PRO A 122 10.33 -14.16 -6.84
N GLY A 123 11.00 -15.13 -7.46
CA GLY A 123 10.54 -16.51 -7.50
C GLY A 123 10.67 -17.22 -6.14
N GLU A 124 11.76 -16.96 -5.42
CA GLU A 124 11.95 -17.45 -4.05
C GLU A 124 10.96 -16.81 -3.09
N TYR A 125 10.75 -15.49 -3.22
CA TYR A 125 9.74 -14.79 -2.44
C TYR A 125 8.34 -15.36 -2.67
N LYS A 126 7.93 -15.55 -3.94
CA LYS A 126 6.64 -16.16 -4.28
C LYS A 126 6.47 -17.53 -3.63
N LYS A 127 7.50 -18.39 -3.66
CA LYS A 127 7.46 -19.72 -3.00
C LYS A 127 7.27 -19.57 -1.49
N ALA A 128 7.97 -18.62 -0.87
CA ALA A 128 7.89 -18.39 0.57
C ALA A 128 6.48 -17.92 1.01
N ILE A 129 5.84 -17.04 0.24
CA ILE A 129 4.51 -16.52 0.57
C ILE A 129 3.36 -17.46 0.20
N SER A 130 3.56 -18.39 -0.75
CA SER A 130 2.48 -19.27 -1.24
C SER A 130 1.84 -20.10 -0.11
N GLN A 131 2.60 -20.47 0.92
CA GLN A 131 2.08 -21.19 2.09
C GLN A 131 1.06 -20.40 2.92
N PHE A 132 1.02 -19.08 2.79
CA PHE A 132 0.08 -18.22 3.51
C PHE A 132 -1.21 -17.97 2.73
N PHE A 133 -1.28 -18.38 1.47
CA PHE A 133 -2.44 -18.19 0.61
C PHE A 133 -3.15 -19.51 0.31
N ARG A 134 -4.47 -19.42 0.09
CA ARG A 134 -5.30 -20.60 -0.24
C ARG A 134 -5.16 -21.07 -1.67
N SER A 135 -4.56 -20.27 -2.56
CA SER A 135 -4.38 -20.62 -3.97
C SER A 135 -3.17 -19.92 -4.55
N ASP A 136 -2.57 -20.53 -5.57
CA ASP A 136 -1.44 -19.97 -6.31
C ASP A 136 -1.79 -18.65 -7.00
N TRP A 137 -3.07 -18.43 -7.31
CA TRP A 137 -3.53 -17.16 -7.89
C TRP A 137 -3.16 -15.95 -7.01
N HIS A 138 -3.31 -16.08 -5.69
CA HIS A 138 -3.00 -14.96 -4.77
C HIS A 138 -1.50 -14.68 -4.72
N SER A 139 -0.67 -15.71 -4.61
CA SER A 139 0.79 -15.53 -4.60
C SER A 139 1.32 -14.99 -5.92
N ASP A 140 0.74 -15.42 -7.06
CA ASP A 140 1.04 -14.85 -8.38
C ASP A 140 0.64 -13.39 -8.49
N ALA A 141 -0.55 -13.04 -8.01
CA ALA A 141 -1.06 -11.68 -8.05
C ALA A 141 -0.21 -10.72 -7.21
N VAL A 142 0.20 -11.14 -6.00
CA VAL A 142 1.11 -10.36 -5.14
C VAL A 142 2.49 -10.22 -5.78
N ALA A 143 3.05 -11.31 -6.32
CA ALA A 143 4.36 -11.26 -6.97
C ALA A 143 4.38 -10.30 -8.18
N ARG A 144 3.30 -10.28 -8.98
CA ARG A 144 3.15 -9.33 -10.09
C ARG A 144 3.03 -7.88 -9.62
N LEU A 145 2.22 -7.63 -8.58
CA LEU A 145 2.09 -6.30 -8.00
C LEU A 145 3.46 -5.78 -7.50
N PHE A 146 4.23 -6.64 -6.84
CA PHE A 146 5.55 -6.27 -6.34
C PHE A 146 6.55 -6.01 -7.49
N ALA A 147 6.47 -6.77 -8.58
CA ALA A 147 7.27 -6.50 -9.77
C ALA A 147 6.92 -5.14 -10.41
N GLU A 148 5.65 -4.78 -10.49
CA GLU A 148 5.19 -3.48 -11.00
C GLU A 148 5.63 -2.30 -10.11
N ILE A 149 5.72 -2.50 -8.78
CA ILE A 149 6.31 -1.52 -7.86
C ILE A 149 7.82 -1.43 -8.08
N ALA A 150 8.49 -2.57 -8.21
CA ALA A 150 9.94 -2.65 -8.36
C ALA A 150 10.45 -1.98 -9.65
N ASP A 151 9.70 -2.07 -10.74
CA ASP A 151 10.04 -1.49 -12.05
C ASP A 151 9.48 -0.08 -12.27
N GLY A 152 8.68 0.44 -11.32
CA GLY A 152 8.06 1.76 -11.36
C GLY A 152 6.82 1.85 -12.25
N THR A 153 6.25 0.75 -12.71
CA THR A 153 4.97 0.73 -13.45
C THR A 153 3.82 1.24 -12.58
N THR A 154 3.88 0.97 -11.28
CA THR A 154 2.94 1.52 -10.28
C THR A 154 3.70 2.36 -9.25
N PRO A 155 4.13 3.58 -9.61
CA PRO A 155 4.87 4.43 -8.69
C PRO A 155 3.98 4.88 -7.53
N GLY A 156 4.56 4.95 -6.34
CA GLY A 156 3.94 5.67 -5.24
C GLY A 156 3.87 7.17 -5.55
N GLU A 157 2.79 7.82 -5.14
CA GLU A 157 2.63 9.27 -5.29
C GLU A 157 2.06 9.85 -4.00
N VAL A 158 2.67 10.93 -3.51
CA VAL A 158 2.18 11.66 -2.33
C VAL A 158 1.27 12.79 -2.78
N ASN A 159 0.12 12.92 -2.12
CA ASN A 159 -0.82 14.01 -2.35
C ASN A 159 -1.47 14.46 -1.03
N ASP A 160 -2.20 15.56 -1.08
CA ASP A 160 -2.84 16.20 0.07
C ASP A 160 -4.35 15.90 0.20
N ILE A 161 -4.85 14.92 -0.55
CA ILE A 161 -6.28 14.59 -0.61
C ILE A 161 -6.80 14.16 0.76
N PHE A 162 -6.04 13.34 1.49
CA PHE A 162 -6.42 12.92 2.83
C PHE A 162 -6.58 14.13 3.77
N GLN A 163 -5.60 15.02 3.80
CA GLN A 163 -5.64 16.22 4.64
C GLN A 163 -6.81 17.14 4.29
N LYS A 164 -7.10 17.31 2.99
CA LYS A 164 -8.23 18.13 2.52
C LYS A 164 -9.59 17.58 2.90
N VAL A 165 -9.76 16.27 2.95
CA VAL A 165 -11.04 15.62 3.26
C VAL A 165 -11.20 15.43 4.76
N VAL A 166 -10.17 14.92 5.45
CA VAL A 166 -10.25 14.55 6.88
C VAL A 166 -9.87 15.71 7.82
N GLY A 167 -9.16 16.73 7.30
CA GLY A 167 -8.76 17.91 8.08
C GLY A 167 -7.55 17.74 8.99
N ARG A 168 -6.82 16.62 8.87
CA ARG A 168 -5.55 16.36 9.56
C ARG A 168 -4.54 15.69 8.64
N GLU A 169 -3.28 15.67 9.05
CA GLU A 169 -2.25 14.89 8.35
C GLU A 169 -2.52 13.38 8.48
N PRO A 170 -2.17 12.58 7.46
CA PRO A 170 -2.19 11.13 7.56
C PRO A 170 -1.05 10.63 8.46
N MET A 171 -1.19 9.40 8.98
CA MET A 171 -0.19 8.74 9.81
C MET A 171 1.14 8.58 9.08
N SER A 172 2.26 8.95 9.70
CA SER A 172 3.59 8.64 9.18
C SER A 172 3.95 7.17 9.44
N PHE A 173 4.83 6.59 8.59
CA PHE A 173 5.20 5.19 8.76
C PHE A 173 5.99 4.95 10.05
N THR A 174 6.88 5.86 10.43
CA THR A 174 7.63 5.75 11.69
C THR A 174 6.71 5.79 12.92
N GLU A 175 5.72 6.69 12.92
CA GLU A 175 4.75 6.75 14.03
C GLU A 175 3.88 5.48 14.09
N PHE A 176 3.43 4.98 12.94
CA PHE A 176 2.73 3.70 12.84
C PHE A 176 3.55 2.55 13.46
N LEU A 177 4.85 2.46 13.14
CA LEU A 177 5.72 1.44 13.72
C LEU A 177 5.85 1.56 15.24
N ARG A 178 5.96 2.80 15.78
CA ARG A 178 6.02 3.03 17.25
C ARG A 178 4.78 2.55 17.99
N GLN A 179 3.62 2.56 17.32
CA GLN A 179 2.36 2.11 17.92
C GLN A 179 2.17 0.58 17.85
N HIS A 180 2.92 -0.12 17.00
CA HIS A 180 2.66 -1.52 16.69
C HIS A 180 3.83 -2.48 16.98
N LEU A 181 5.05 -1.96 17.25
CA LEU A 181 6.24 -2.75 17.59
C LEU A 181 6.70 -2.53 19.03
#